data_1ea265ac39f1f3be4e977319dc77b807
#
_entry.id   1ea265ac39f1f3be4e977319dc77b807
#
_cell.length_a   1.000
_cell.length_b   1.000
_cell.length_c   1.000
_cell.angle_alpha   90.00
_cell.angle_beta   90.00
_cell.angle_gamma   90.00
#
_symmetry.space_group_name_H-M   'P 1'
#
loop_
_entity.id
_entity.type
_entity.pdbx_description
1 polymer ?
#
loop_
_entity_poly.entity_id
_entity_poly.type
_entity_poly.pdbx_seq_one_letter_code
_entity_poly.pdbx_strand_id
1 'polypeptide(L)'
;TKINHAYAYGGAELAIQTLNENFRLDITDYVSVNFDSLATVIDEMGGIDLEITEEERYQINAYLLEGEPLRESGLVHLNGPQAVSYARIRKIDSDAMRGQRQRNVLECLFEKAKAINPLEYPSYIRKFAPLVETSLTNEQSLQLAAVGASGKVTLQEDGFPNAYIYSEGQTIGGVWYYVYDLDQAADMLHDFLYEDIPFSQYGKPEENAADGEMVESE
;
A
#
# COMPACT_ATOMS: atom_id res chain seq x y z
N THR A 1 9.22 -17.85 8.17
CA THR A 1 7.86 -17.23 8.20
C THR A 1 7.72 -16.20 7.10
N LYS A 2 6.51 -15.83 6.73
CA LYS A 2 6.26 -14.76 5.75
C LYS A 2 6.60 -13.40 6.37
N ILE A 3 7.19 -12.49 5.61
CA ILE A 3 7.54 -11.13 6.07
C ILE A 3 6.34 -10.40 6.65
N ASN A 4 5.17 -10.49 6.01
CA ASN A 4 3.94 -9.85 6.47
C ASN A 4 3.38 -10.41 7.78
N HIS A 5 3.89 -11.52 8.31
CA HIS A 5 3.50 -12.01 9.63
C HIS A 5 4.16 -11.24 10.78
N ALA A 6 5.25 -10.52 10.51
CA ALA A 6 5.98 -9.76 11.52
C ALA A 6 5.06 -8.80 12.30
N TYR A 7 4.23 -8.05 11.57
CA TYR A 7 3.27 -7.14 12.22
C TYR A 7 2.27 -7.87 13.13
N ALA A 8 1.79 -9.04 12.72
CA ALA A 8 0.85 -9.81 13.52
C ALA A 8 1.46 -10.40 14.81
N TYR A 9 2.77 -10.63 14.83
CA TYR A 9 3.46 -11.21 15.98
C TYR A 9 4.08 -10.18 16.93
N GLY A 10 4.51 -9.03 16.42
CA GLY A 10 5.23 -8.04 17.21
C GLY A 10 4.95 -6.58 16.81
N GLY A 11 3.80 -6.33 16.16
CA GLY A 11 3.38 -4.97 15.81
C GLY A 11 4.33 -4.26 14.84
N ALA A 12 4.28 -2.95 14.86
CA ALA A 12 5.07 -2.10 13.97
C ALA A 12 6.57 -2.27 14.18
N GLU A 13 7.02 -2.42 15.41
CA GLU A 13 8.45 -2.58 15.74
C GLU A 13 9.06 -3.81 15.07
N LEU A 14 8.41 -4.99 15.21
CA LEU A 14 8.90 -6.21 14.57
C LEU A 14 8.77 -6.14 13.04
N ALA A 15 7.76 -5.46 12.52
CA ALA A 15 7.62 -5.24 11.08
C ALA A 15 8.77 -4.39 10.53
N ILE A 16 9.10 -3.26 11.18
CA ILE A 16 10.23 -2.39 10.84
C ILE A 16 11.55 -3.17 10.90
N GLN A 17 11.81 -3.86 12.02
CA GLN A 17 13.02 -4.68 12.15
C GLN A 17 13.12 -5.70 11.03
N THR A 18 12.04 -6.42 10.72
CA THR A 18 12.01 -7.43 9.66
C THR A 18 12.29 -6.83 8.29
N LEU A 19 11.71 -5.66 7.97
CA LEU A 19 11.96 -4.98 6.71
C LEU A 19 13.40 -4.48 6.61
N ASN A 20 13.92 -3.86 7.65
CA ASN A 20 15.30 -3.34 7.69
C ASN A 20 16.32 -4.47 7.56
N GLU A 21 16.14 -5.58 8.28
CA GLU A 21 17.07 -6.73 8.23
C GLU A 21 17.05 -7.45 6.87
N ASN A 22 15.89 -7.62 6.24
CA ASN A 22 15.78 -8.40 5.00
C ASN A 22 16.04 -7.56 3.73
N PHE A 23 15.76 -6.26 3.76
CA PHE A 23 15.90 -5.38 2.61
C PHE A 23 16.94 -4.28 2.79
N ARG A 24 17.72 -4.33 3.87
CA ARG A 24 18.78 -3.35 4.17
C ARG A 24 18.28 -1.90 4.20
N LEU A 25 17.04 -1.69 4.69
CA LEU A 25 16.42 -0.39 4.84
C LEU A 25 16.78 0.24 6.19
N ASP A 26 16.50 1.53 6.35
CA ASP A 26 16.71 2.30 7.58
C ASP A 26 15.40 2.93 8.09
N ILE A 27 14.30 2.20 8.00
CA ILE A 27 13.00 2.65 8.50
C ILE A 27 13.10 2.86 10.01
N THR A 28 12.74 4.05 10.48
CA THR A 28 12.76 4.43 11.90
C THR A 28 11.38 4.70 12.46
N ASP A 29 10.45 5.09 11.61
CA ASP A 29 9.15 5.57 12.04
C ASP A 29 8.01 4.85 11.34
N TYR A 30 6.84 4.88 12.00
CA TYR A 30 5.63 4.30 11.45
C TYR A 30 4.39 5.15 11.73
N VAL A 31 3.39 4.96 10.89
CA VAL A 31 2.00 5.35 11.13
C VAL A 31 1.13 4.14 10.84
N SER A 32 0.34 3.74 11.83
CA SER A 32 -0.62 2.64 11.72
C SER A 32 -2.04 3.15 11.89
N VAL A 33 -2.95 2.65 11.08
CA VAL A 33 -4.37 3.00 11.13
C VAL A 33 -5.21 1.74 10.97
N ASN A 34 -6.24 1.58 11.80
CA ASN A 34 -7.22 0.51 11.60
C ASN A 34 -8.31 0.93 10.60
N PHE A 35 -9.14 -0.01 10.20
CA PHE A 35 -10.17 0.23 9.18
C PHE A 35 -11.22 1.27 9.58
N ASP A 36 -11.65 1.26 10.84
CA ASP A 36 -12.66 2.20 11.34
C ASP A 36 -12.09 3.62 11.42
N SER A 37 -10.86 3.73 11.90
CA SER A 37 -10.13 5.00 11.93
C SER A 37 -9.87 5.54 10.53
N LEU A 38 -9.47 4.68 9.58
CA LEU A 38 -9.27 5.08 8.19
C LEU A 38 -10.58 5.58 7.57
N ALA A 39 -11.70 4.86 7.79
CA ALA A 39 -13.00 5.31 7.34
C ALA A 39 -13.36 6.70 7.91
N THR A 40 -13.10 6.91 9.20
CA THR A 40 -13.33 8.21 9.85
C THR A 40 -12.46 9.31 9.24
N VAL A 41 -11.18 9.06 8.98
CA VAL A 41 -10.28 10.03 8.32
C VAL A 41 -10.80 10.39 6.94
N ILE A 42 -11.22 9.41 6.15
CA ILE A 42 -11.77 9.63 4.81
C ILE A 42 -13.04 10.50 4.88
N ASP A 43 -13.96 10.18 5.77
CA ASP A 43 -15.21 10.95 5.95
C ASP A 43 -14.94 12.40 6.38
N GLU A 44 -14.00 12.59 7.31
CA GLU A 44 -13.60 13.91 7.81
C GLU A 44 -12.85 14.76 6.76
N MET A 45 -12.25 14.11 5.77
CA MET A 45 -11.69 14.76 4.58
C MET A 45 -12.71 14.92 3.45
N GLY A 46 -13.98 14.58 3.70
CA GLY A 46 -15.07 14.75 2.74
C GLY A 46 -15.14 13.67 1.68
N GLY A 47 -14.82 12.41 2.01
CA GLY A 47 -14.84 11.28 1.07
C GLY A 47 -13.70 11.32 0.05
N ILE A 48 -13.68 10.39 -0.89
CA ILE A 48 -12.71 10.35 -2.02
C ILE A 48 -13.44 10.03 -3.33
N ASP A 49 -12.90 10.52 -4.45
CA ASP A 49 -13.43 10.23 -5.77
C ASP A 49 -12.53 9.19 -6.45
N LEU A 50 -13.10 8.07 -6.87
CA LEU A 50 -12.38 6.97 -7.51
C LEU A 50 -13.14 6.44 -8.72
N GLU A 51 -12.39 6.07 -9.75
CA GLU A 51 -12.90 5.29 -10.87
C GLU A 51 -13.00 3.82 -10.43
N ILE A 52 -14.21 3.25 -10.44
CA ILE A 52 -14.44 1.85 -10.06
C ILE A 52 -15.16 1.08 -11.15
N THR A 53 -14.83 -0.18 -11.28
CA THR A 53 -15.51 -1.11 -12.18
C THR A 53 -16.85 -1.56 -11.60
N GLU A 54 -17.69 -2.17 -12.44
CA GLU A 54 -18.97 -2.76 -12.00
C GLU A 54 -18.74 -3.93 -11.02
N GLU A 55 -17.68 -4.73 -11.21
CA GLU A 55 -17.31 -5.79 -10.28
C GLU A 55 -16.86 -5.26 -8.93
N GLU A 56 -16.07 -4.19 -8.92
CA GLU A 56 -15.65 -3.52 -7.69
C GLU A 56 -16.84 -2.92 -6.95
N ARG A 57 -17.76 -2.26 -7.66
CA ARG A 57 -19.02 -1.77 -7.07
C ARG A 57 -19.78 -2.89 -6.35
N TYR A 58 -19.87 -4.05 -7.00
CA TYR A 58 -20.53 -5.22 -6.41
C TYR A 58 -19.82 -5.70 -5.14
N GLN A 59 -18.49 -5.74 -5.15
CA GLN A 59 -17.70 -6.15 -4.01
C GLN A 59 -17.75 -5.12 -2.87
N ILE A 60 -17.68 -3.82 -3.19
CA ILE A 60 -17.84 -2.75 -2.17
C ILE A 60 -19.14 -2.96 -1.42
N ASN A 61 -20.27 -3.10 -2.14
CA ASN A 61 -21.58 -3.30 -1.55
C ASN A 61 -21.67 -4.61 -0.74
N ALA A 62 -20.95 -5.66 -1.16
CA ALA A 62 -20.92 -6.93 -0.43
C ALA A 62 -20.08 -6.87 0.87
N TYR A 63 -19.08 -5.99 0.94
CA TYR A 63 -18.26 -5.76 2.13
C TYR A 63 -18.81 -4.67 3.05
N LEU A 64 -19.73 -3.84 2.54
CA LEU A 64 -20.34 -2.74 3.30
C LEU A 64 -21.24 -3.34 4.39
N LEU A 65 -20.91 -3.06 5.65
CA LEU A 65 -21.69 -3.54 6.79
C LEU A 65 -22.87 -2.62 7.11
N GLU A 66 -22.67 -1.31 6.90
CA GLU A 66 -23.64 -0.25 7.17
C GLU A 66 -23.51 0.85 6.12
N GLY A 67 -24.58 1.60 5.89
CA GLY A 67 -24.64 2.73 4.98
C GLY A 67 -25.32 2.41 3.64
N GLU A 68 -25.42 3.41 2.79
CA GLU A 68 -26.08 3.30 1.49
C GLU A 68 -25.17 2.59 0.46
N PRO A 69 -25.69 1.57 -0.25
CA PRO A 69 -24.93 0.90 -1.28
C PRO A 69 -24.72 1.81 -2.50
N LEU A 70 -23.59 1.64 -3.18
CA LEU A 70 -23.31 2.29 -4.45
C LEU A 70 -24.27 1.79 -5.54
N ARG A 71 -24.82 2.70 -6.30
CA ARG A 71 -25.79 2.40 -7.38
C ARG A 71 -25.13 2.33 -8.74
N GLU A 72 -24.02 3.04 -8.94
CA GLU A 72 -23.33 3.21 -10.21
C GLU A 72 -21.85 2.86 -10.08
N SER A 73 -21.21 2.51 -11.19
CA SER A 73 -19.77 2.38 -11.38
C SER A 73 -19.24 3.55 -12.21
N GLY A 74 -17.94 3.57 -12.51
CA GLY A 74 -17.26 4.70 -13.12
C GLY A 74 -16.68 5.61 -12.06
N LEU A 75 -16.58 6.91 -12.34
CA LEU A 75 -16.09 7.88 -11.36
C LEU A 75 -17.19 8.14 -10.32
N VAL A 76 -16.95 7.66 -9.10
CA VAL A 76 -17.89 7.74 -7.99
C VAL A 76 -17.27 8.37 -6.75
N HIS A 77 -18.09 9.05 -5.97
CA HIS A 77 -17.70 9.57 -4.68
C HIS A 77 -17.94 8.51 -3.61
N LEU A 78 -16.86 8.10 -2.91
CA LEU A 78 -16.87 7.11 -1.85
C LEU A 78 -16.76 7.78 -0.48
N ASN A 79 -17.64 7.43 0.43
CA ASN A 79 -17.47 7.73 1.86
C ASN A 79 -16.46 6.77 2.50
N GLY A 80 -16.11 6.99 3.77
CA GLY A 80 -15.12 6.19 4.49
C GLY A 80 -15.39 4.70 4.46
N PRO A 81 -16.56 4.20 4.88
CA PRO A 81 -16.91 2.77 4.81
C PRO A 81 -16.83 2.17 3.41
N GLN A 82 -17.25 2.91 2.38
CA GLN A 82 -17.18 2.45 0.98
C GLN A 82 -15.73 2.37 0.49
N ALA A 83 -14.91 3.38 0.79
CA ALA A 83 -13.49 3.41 0.42
C ALA A 83 -12.68 2.30 1.12
N VAL A 84 -12.96 2.04 2.40
CA VAL A 84 -12.38 0.91 3.13
C VAL A 84 -12.83 -0.41 2.54
N SER A 85 -14.10 -0.56 2.17
CA SER A 85 -14.62 -1.75 1.49
C SER A 85 -13.91 -1.98 0.15
N TYR A 86 -13.66 -0.93 -0.65
CA TYR A 86 -12.88 -0.97 -1.88
C TYR A 86 -11.43 -1.47 -1.62
N ALA A 87 -10.73 -0.90 -0.64
CA ALA A 87 -9.36 -1.30 -0.30
C ALA A 87 -9.23 -2.75 0.19
N ARG A 88 -10.35 -3.37 0.60
CA ARG A 88 -10.41 -4.75 1.11
C ARG A 88 -10.77 -5.80 0.07
N ILE A 89 -11.11 -5.42 -1.15
CA ILE A 89 -11.50 -6.36 -2.21
C ILE A 89 -10.37 -7.38 -2.47
N ARG A 90 -10.73 -8.68 -2.48
CA ARG A 90 -9.81 -9.82 -2.67
C ARG A 90 -10.33 -10.92 -3.59
N LYS A 91 -11.61 -10.86 -3.99
CA LYS A 91 -12.28 -12.02 -4.60
C LYS A 91 -12.36 -11.95 -6.12
N ILE A 92 -12.02 -10.83 -6.73
CA ILE A 92 -12.17 -10.63 -8.18
C ILE A 92 -10.84 -10.71 -8.92
N ASP A 93 -9.71 -10.64 -8.18
CA ASP A 93 -8.38 -10.62 -8.78
C ASP A 93 -7.28 -10.97 -7.76
N SER A 94 -6.04 -10.53 -8.00
CA SER A 94 -4.85 -10.87 -7.22
C SER A 94 -4.63 -9.99 -5.97
N ASP A 95 -3.74 -10.45 -5.08
CA ASP A 95 -3.25 -9.63 -3.96
C ASP A 95 -2.52 -8.36 -4.44
N ALA A 96 -1.89 -8.37 -5.61
CA ALA A 96 -1.28 -7.18 -6.20
C ALA A 96 -2.33 -6.12 -6.52
N MET A 97 -3.49 -6.51 -7.08
CA MET A 97 -4.60 -5.60 -7.35
C MET A 97 -5.24 -5.06 -6.07
N ARG A 98 -5.30 -5.86 -5.00
CA ARG A 98 -5.68 -5.32 -3.68
C ARG A 98 -4.70 -4.26 -3.20
N GLY A 99 -3.39 -4.50 -3.34
CA GLY A 99 -2.36 -3.51 -3.03
C GLY A 99 -2.54 -2.23 -3.83
N GLN A 100 -2.88 -2.34 -5.13
CA GLN A 100 -3.17 -1.18 -5.97
C GLN A 100 -4.39 -0.39 -5.45
N ARG A 101 -5.48 -1.06 -5.07
CA ARG A 101 -6.65 -0.37 -4.49
C ARG A 101 -6.31 0.39 -3.21
N GLN A 102 -5.45 -0.20 -2.37
CA GLN A 102 -4.99 0.47 -1.15
C GLN A 102 -4.18 1.73 -1.48
N ARG A 103 -3.29 1.65 -2.47
CA ARG A 103 -2.52 2.81 -2.93
C ARG A 103 -3.42 3.88 -3.53
N ASN A 104 -4.41 3.51 -4.37
CA ASN A 104 -5.37 4.47 -4.92
C ASN A 104 -6.09 5.29 -3.83
N VAL A 105 -6.48 4.63 -2.72
CA VAL A 105 -7.08 5.34 -1.57
C VAL A 105 -6.09 6.31 -0.92
N LEU A 106 -4.83 5.86 -0.72
CA LEU A 106 -3.78 6.71 -0.13
C LEU A 106 -3.42 7.89 -1.04
N GLU A 107 -3.36 7.68 -2.36
CA GLU A 107 -3.13 8.74 -3.34
C GLU A 107 -4.23 9.81 -3.27
N CYS A 108 -5.51 9.40 -3.26
CA CYS A 108 -6.62 10.33 -3.10
C CYS A 108 -6.53 11.14 -1.80
N LEU A 109 -6.17 10.49 -0.69
CA LEU A 109 -5.97 11.17 0.60
C LEU A 109 -4.78 12.14 0.55
N PHE A 110 -3.69 11.76 -0.10
CA PHE A 110 -2.52 12.62 -0.28
C PHE A 110 -2.86 13.87 -1.09
N GLU A 111 -3.57 13.73 -2.21
CA GLU A 111 -3.99 14.88 -3.03
C GLU A 111 -4.95 15.80 -2.26
N LYS A 112 -5.88 15.24 -1.48
CA LYS A 112 -6.72 16.04 -0.58
C LYS A 112 -5.91 16.75 0.50
N ALA A 113 -4.93 16.09 1.10
CA ALA A 113 -4.05 16.69 2.09
C ALA A 113 -3.27 17.87 1.50
N LYS A 114 -2.74 17.75 0.29
CA LYS A 114 -2.06 18.86 -0.41
C LYS A 114 -2.95 20.07 -0.64
N ALA A 115 -4.25 19.86 -0.81
CA ALA A 115 -5.23 20.93 -1.04
C ALA A 115 -5.64 21.66 0.26
N ILE A 116 -5.28 21.15 1.44
CA ILE A 116 -5.58 21.79 2.73
C ILE A 116 -4.77 23.10 2.85
N ASN A 117 -5.43 24.16 3.33
CA ASN A 117 -4.73 25.39 3.67
C ASN A 117 -3.68 25.11 4.76
N PRO A 118 -2.40 25.47 4.56
CA PRO A 118 -1.34 25.22 5.53
C PRO A 118 -1.64 25.71 6.95
N LEU A 119 -2.41 26.76 7.12
CA LEU A 119 -2.83 27.28 8.42
C LEU A 119 -3.78 26.33 9.17
N GLU A 120 -4.40 25.40 8.50
CA GLU A 120 -5.34 24.42 9.07
C GLU A 120 -4.65 23.11 9.48
N TYR A 121 -3.43 22.82 9.02
CA TYR A 121 -2.70 21.59 9.36
C TYR A 121 -2.65 21.28 10.86
N PRO A 122 -2.38 22.24 11.77
CA PRO A 122 -2.38 21.94 13.19
C PRO A 122 -3.75 21.47 13.71
N SER A 123 -4.83 21.89 13.07
CA SER A 123 -6.19 21.45 13.40
C SER A 123 -6.43 20.01 12.93
N TYR A 124 -6.04 19.69 11.70
CA TYR A 124 -6.15 18.33 11.15
C TYR A 124 -5.28 17.33 11.91
N ILE A 125 -4.04 17.69 12.25
CA ILE A 125 -3.16 16.84 13.05
C ILE A 125 -3.80 16.52 14.40
N ARG A 126 -4.31 17.52 15.12
CA ARG A 126 -5.02 17.30 16.41
C ARG A 126 -6.27 16.43 16.25
N LYS A 127 -6.98 16.55 15.13
CA LYS A 127 -8.18 15.79 14.83
C LYS A 127 -7.87 14.33 14.53
N PHE A 128 -6.81 14.07 13.77
CA PHE A 128 -6.46 12.74 13.31
C PHE A 128 -5.50 11.99 14.25
N ALA A 129 -4.74 12.69 15.10
CA ALA A 129 -3.83 12.06 16.05
C ALA A 129 -4.48 10.94 16.91
N PRO A 130 -5.72 11.07 17.39
CA PRO A 130 -6.38 9.98 18.14
C PRO A 130 -6.79 8.78 17.30
N LEU A 131 -6.79 8.90 15.97
CA LEU A 131 -7.22 7.87 15.02
C LEU A 131 -6.07 7.02 14.49
N VAL A 132 -4.83 7.39 14.79
CA VAL A 132 -3.62 6.71 14.32
C VAL A 132 -2.71 6.34 15.47
N GLU A 133 -1.98 5.25 15.29
CA GLU A 133 -0.86 4.89 16.16
C GLU A 133 0.44 5.22 15.41
N THR A 134 1.36 5.95 16.03
CA THR A 134 2.59 6.37 15.38
C THR A 134 3.73 6.55 16.36
N SER A 135 4.97 6.34 15.88
CA SER A 135 6.20 6.71 16.58
C SER A 135 6.54 8.21 16.46
N LEU A 136 5.93 8.90 15.47
CA LEU A 136 6.22 10.30 15.21
C LEU A 136 5.78 11.19 16.37
N THR A 137 6.66 12.09 16.77
CA THR A 137 6.31 13.18 17.67
C THR A 137 5.40 14.21 16.97
N ASN A 138 4.70 15.02 17.76
CA ASN A 138 3.91 16.13 17.23
C ASN A 138 4.76 17.10 16.39
N GLU A 139 6.02 17.33 16.76
CA GLU A 139 6.93 18.20 16.02
C GLU A 139 7.29 17.60 14.67
N GLN A 140 7.65 16.32 14.60
CA GLN A 140 7.92 15.60 13.35
C GLN A 140 6.67 15.57 12.44
N SER A 141 5.49 15.33 13.00
CA SER A 141 4.23 15.37 12.26
C SER A 141 3.97 16.75 11.64
N LEU A 142 4.25 17.83 12.36
CA LEU A 142 4.14 19.19 11.83
C LEU A 142 5.18 19.50 10.76
N GLN A 143 6.42 19.01 10.92
CA GLN A 143 7.47 19.16 9.90
C GLN A 143 7.10 18.44 8.61
N LEU A 144 6.60 17.19 8.69
CA LEU A 144 6.12 16.45 7.53
C LEU A 144 4.93 17.15 6.84
N ALA A 145 4.00 17.65 7.63
CA ALA A 145 2.87 18.43 7.10
C ALA A 145 3.34 19.70 6.37
N ALA A 146 4.35 20.40 6.91
CA ALA A 146 4.92 21.59 6.27
C ALA A 146 5.63 21.25 4.94
N VAL A 147 6.30 20.09 4.88
CA VAL A 147 6.90 19.58 3.63
C VAL A 147 5.81 19.30 2.61
N GLY A 148 4.74 18.59 2.98
CA GLY A 148 3.58 18.33 2.12
C GLY A 148 2.93 19.62 1.61
N ALA A 149 2.78 20.63 2.47
CA ALA A 149 2.23 21.95 2.14
C ALA A 149 3.11 22.76 1.17
N SER A 150 4.38 22.43 1.01
CA SER A 150 5.29 23.17 0.14
C SER A 150 4.90 23.12 -1.34
N GLY A 151 4.01 22.22 -1.75
CA GLY A 151 3.62 21.95 -3.13
C GLY A 151 4.71 21.34 -4.00
N LYS A 152 5.87 21.00 -3.40
CA LYS A 152 7.04 20.44 -4.10
C LYS A 152 7.15 18.93 -3.96
N VAL A 153 6.23 18.33 -3.21
CA VAL A 153 6.22 16.89 -2.96
C VAL A 153 5.41 16.19 -4.04
N THR A 154 6.02 15.19 -4.65
CA THR A 154 5.35 14.23 -5.53
C THR A 154 5.25 12.89 -4.81
N LEU A 155 4.15 12.20 -4.99
CA LEU A 155 3.98 10.83 -4.51
C LEU A 155 4.47 9.90 -5.61
N GLN A 156 5.43 9.04 -5.27
CA GLN A 156 5.78 7.88 -6.08
C GLN A 156 5.34 6.64 -5.32
N GLU A 157 4.69 5.73 -6.03
CA GLU A 157 4.20 4.49 -5.44
C GLU A 157 4.45 3.31 -6.35
N ASP A 158 4.75 2.17 -5.77
CA ASP A 158 4.75 0.89 -6.46
C ASP A 158 4.46 -0.25 -5.47
N GLY A 159 4.10 -1.41 -6.02
CA GLY A 159 3.97 -2.65 -5.26
C GLY A 159 5.24 -3.49 -5.38
N PHE A 160 5.61 -4.19 -4.30
CA PHE A 160 6.75 -5.07 -4.33
C PHE A 160 6.41 -6.42 -3.66
N PRO A 161 6.83 -7.58 -4.23
CA PRO A 161 7.48 -7.74 -5.53
C PRO A 161 6.55 -7.36 -6.70
N ASN A 162 7.14 -6.98 -7.84
CA ASN A 162 6.43 -6.52 -9.03
C ASN A 162 6.94 -7.22 -10.30
N ALA A 163 6.55 -6.71 -11.48
CA ALA A 163 6.89 -7.32 -12.76
C ALA A 163 8.39 -7.23 -13.15
N TYR A 164 9.21 -6.53 -12.36
CA TYR A 164 10.62 -6.29 -12.64
C TYR A 164 11.56 -7.17 -11.81
N ILE A 165 11.03 -8.00 -10.91
CA ILE A 165 11.79 -9.02 -10.20
C ILE A 165 11.19 -10.39 -10.47
N TYR A 166 12.07 -11.37 -10.78
CA TYR A 166 11.59 -12.74 -10.89
C TYR A 166 11.05 -13.23 -9.55
N SER A 167 9.85 -13.73 -9.56
CA SER A 167 9.20 -14.23 -8.36
C SER A 167 8.23 -15.35 -8.71
N GLU A 168 8.16 -16.36 -7.85
CA GLU A 168 7.30 -17.52 -8.05
C GLU A 168 6.59 -17.97 -6.77
N GLY A 169 5.44 -18.61 -6.94
CA GLY A 169 4.72 -19.24 -5.84
C GLY A 169 5.30 -20.61 -5.52
N GLN A 170 5.79 -20.82 -4.30
CA GLN A 170 6.31 -22.11 -3.84
C GLN A 170 5.60 -22.59 -2.57
N THR A 171 5.40 -23.91 -2.45
CA THR A 171 4.92 -24.53 -1.22
C THR A 171 6.08 -25.14 -0.47
N ILE A 172 6.42 -24.55 0.68
CA ILE A 172 7.53 -24.99 1.54
C ILE A 172 6.96 -25.44 2.87
N GLY A 173 7.17 -26.70 3.22
CA GLY A 173 6.64 -27.26 4.48
C GLY A 173 5.13 -27.22 4.59
N GLY A 174 4.38 -27.33 3.48
CA GLY A 174 2.94 -27.25 3.42
C GLY A 174 2.35 -25.83 3.47
N VAL A 175 3.19 -24.80 3.48
CA VAL A 175 2.78 -23.39 3.47
C VAL A 175 3.17 -22.76 2.13
N TRP A 176 2.25 -22.03 1.52
CA TRP A 176 2.52 -21.31 0.27
C TRP A 176 3.28 -20.00 0.55
N TYR A 177 4.34 -19.75 -0.23
CA TYR A 177 5.16 -18.55 -0.19
C TYR A 177 5.28 -17.96 -1.60
N TYR A 178 5.45 -16.65 -1.66
CA TYR A 178 5.93 -15.97 -2.85
C TYR A 178 7.43 -15.73 -2.67
N VAL A 179 8.23 -16.38 -3.51
CA VAL A 179 9.70 -16.46 -3.35
C VAL A 179 10.36 -15.63 -4.43
N TYR A 180 11.35 -14.86 -4.04
CA TYR A 180 12.20 -14.04 -4.93
C TYR A 180 13.58 -13.88 -4.28
N ASP A 181 14.56 -13.43 -5.07
CA ASP A 181 15.90 -13.13 -4.58
C ASP A 181 15.87 -11.92 -3.65
N LEU A 182 16.26 -12.12 -2.39
CA LEU A 182 16.20 -11.06 -1.35
C LEU A 182 17.29 -10.01 -1.55
N ASP A 183 18.47 -10.37 -2.06
CA ASP A 183 19.54 -9.40 -2.30
C ASP A 183 19.19 -8.51 -3.48
N GLN A 184 18.68 -9.07 -4.57
CA GLN A 184 18.17 -8.30 -5.69
C GLN A 184 17.01 -7.41 -5.25
N ALA A 185 16.07 -7.93 -4.45
CA ALA A 185 14.95 -7.17 -3.91
C ALA A 185 15.41 -5.99 -3.06
N ALA A 186 16.43 -6.19 -2.23
CA ALA A 186 16.99 -5.13 -1.39
C ALA A 186 17.63 -4.02 -2.22
N ASP A 187 18.41 -4.37 -3.26
CA ASP A 187 19.02 -3.40 -4.17
C ASP A 187 17.94 -2.58 -4.90
N MET A 188 16.93 -3.24 -5.46
CA MET A 188 15.84 -2.59 -6.18
C MET A 188 15.03 -1.65 -5.28
N LEU A 189 14.74 -2.07 -4.04
CA LEU A 189 14.01 -1.24 -3.07
C LEU A 189 14.86 -0.05 -2.63
N HIS A 190 16.17 -0.24 -2.43
CA HIS A 190 17.08 0.84 -2.07
C HIS A 190 17.13 1.92 -3.18
N ASP A 191 17.30 1.49 -4.42
CA ASP A 191 17.33 2.38 -5.57
C ASP A 191 16.01 3.16 -5.72
N PHE A 192 14.88 2.48 -5.54
CA PHE A 192 13.57 3.13 -5.61
C PHE A 192 13.34 4.15 -4.48
N LEU A 193 13.70 3.79 -3.24
CA LEU A 193 13.40 4.60 -2.06
C LEU A 193 14.39 5.76 -1.82
N TYR A 194 15.67 5.58 -2.20
CA TYR A 194 16.71 6.53 -1.84
C TYR A 194 17.40 7.20 -3.02
N GLU A 195 17.37 6.57 -4.22
CA GLU A 195 18.03 7.08 -5.40
C GLU A 195 17.06 7.57 -6.50
N ASP A 196 15.76 7.50 -6.25
CA ASP A 196 14.71 7.90 -7.21
C ASP A 196 14.76 7.12 -8.53
N ILE A 197 15.21 5.86 -8.48
CA ILE A 197 15.32 4.97 -9.62
C ILE A 197 14.07 4.08 -9.71
N PRO A 198 13.22 4.24 -10.73
CA PRO A 198 12.02 3.44 -10.85
C PRO A 198 12.35 1.98 -11.19
N PHE A 199 11.57 1.03 -10.70
CA PHE A 199 11.75 -0.41 -10.96
C PHE A 199 11.79 -0.76 -12.46
N SER A 200 11.17 0.04 -13.32
CA SER A 200 11.19 -0.16 -14.78
C SER A 200 12.59 -0.12 -15.40
N GLN A 201 13.58 0.49 -14.72
CA GLN A 201 14.96 0.50 -15.19
C GLN A 201 15.65 -0.86 -15.11
N TYR A 202 15.17 -1.77 -14.27
CA TYR A 202 15.71 -3.13 -14.16
C TYR A 202 15.33 -4.03 -15.33
N GLY A 203 14.35 -3.62 -16.16
CA GLY A 203 13.79 -4.48 -17.20
C GLY A 203 12.95 -5.62 -16.59
N LYS A 204 12.12 -6.24 -17.40
CA LYS A 204 11.38 -7.42 -16.96
C LYS A 204 12.31 -8.64 -17.02
N PRO A 205 12.28 -9.54 -16.01
CA PRO A 205 12.97 -10.82 -16.10
C PRO A 205 12.51 -11.51 -17.39
N GLU A 206 13.45 -12.08 -18.15
CA GLU A 206 13.08 -12.96 -19.24
C GLU A 206 12.25 -14.10 -18.65
N GLU A 207 11.10 -14.39 -19.24
CA GLU A 207 10.41 -15.63 -18.95
C GLU A 207 11.39 -16.73 -19.33
N ASN A 208 12.06 -17.32 -18.36
CA ASN A 208 12.89 -18.50 -18.58
C ASN A 208 11.95 -19.54 -19.16
N ALA A 209 12.05 -19.73 -20.45
CA ALA A 209 11.42 -20.80 -21.15
C ALA A 209 11.76 -22.08 -20.40
N ALA A 210 10.80 -22.59 -19.65
CA ALA A 210 10.85 -23.95 -19.12
C ALA A 210 10.57 -24.92 -20.29
N ASP A 211 11.37 -24.81 -21.34
CA ASP A 211 11.55 -25.85 -22.33
C ASP A 211 12.77 -26.67 -21.87
N GLY A 212 12.50 -27.52 -20.88
CA GLY A 212 13.35 -28.65 -20.63
C GLY A 212 13.42 -29.50 -21.90
N GLU A 213 14.53 -29.37 -22.61
CA GLU A 213 14.92 -30.40 -23.56
C GLU A 213 14.90 -31.75 -22.83
N MET A 214 13.87 -32.53 -23.11
CA MET A 214 13.92 -33.96 -22.84
C MET A 214 15.06 -34.53 -23.69
N VAL A 215 16.21 -34.70 -23.05
CA VAL A 215 17.29 -35.53 -23.62
C VAL A 215 16.73 -36.94 -23.64
N GLU A 216 16.22 -37.38 -24.79
CA GLU A 216 16.03 -38.80 -25.07
C GLU A 216 17.42 -39.46 -25.03
N SER A 217 17.67 -40.25 -24.00
CA SER A 217 18.79 -41.16 -23.95
C SER A 217 18.46 -42.41 -24.75
N GLU A 218 19.15 -42.59 -25.85
CA GLU A 218 19.26 -43.90 -26.54
C GLU A 218 19.83 -45.02 -25.66
#